data_91da107efb4b57fe1d606e8817e231f7
#
_entry.id   91da107efb4b57fe1d606e8817e231f7
#
_cell.length_a   1.000
_cell.length_b   1.000
_cell.length_c   1.000
_cell.angle_alpha   90.00
_cell.angle_beta   90.00
_cell.angle_gamma   90.00
#
_symmetry.space_group_name_H-M   'P 1'
#
loop_
_entity.id
_entity.type
_entity.pdbx_description
1 polymer ?
#
loop_
_entity_poly.entity_id
_entity_poly.type
_entity_poly.pdbx_seq_one_letter_code
_entity_poly.pdbx_strand_id
1 'polypeptide(L)'
;MDAMSHSAPLTEELRTVDRKLLLAMRGGDAIGVGELTDILGVTATAIRQRIERLLELGLIDREKLVAGRGRPTYKYFLTVAGHSAAGANPVELADSMWREILLIEDQPVRRQVLSGVASRLGKKFAAEMGTDGDTNESLESRITRLSEVMTARHMVTVVTQTGELPVLDIGACPYPSLTGTTDDRAMCRLEEEMISEALGTPVHLSSCRLDGDSCCQFSAAGSQSDTAESSAATDKA
;
A
#
# COMPACT_ATOMS: atom_id res chain seq x y z
N MET A 1 0.45 -19.30 21.99
CA MET A 1 0.06 -20.22 20.88
C MET A 1 0.05 -19.37 19.64
N ASP A 2 1.14 -19.53 18.89
CA ASP A 2 1.57 -18.63 17.81
C ASP A 2 0.68 -18.76 16.59
N ALA A 3 0.07 -17.66 16.18
CA ALA A 3 -0.44 -17.48 14.83
C ALA A 3 0.62 -16.73 14.03
N MET A 4 1.63 -17.46 13.54
CA MET A 4 2.57 -16.95 12.53
C MET A 4 1.81 -16.70 11.23
N SER A 5 1.48 -15.44 10.97
CA SER A 5 1.00 -14.97 9.69
C SER A 5 2.14 -15.06 8.68
N HIS A 6 2.13 -16.12 7.86
CA HIS A 6 3.03 -16.23 6.72
C HIS A 6 2.47 -15.37 5.58
N SER A 7 2.92 -14.13 5.51
CA SER A 7 2.79 -13.33 4.30
C SER A 7 3.85 -13.79 3.30
N ALA A 8 3.49 -14.76 2.45
CA ALA A 8 4.33 -15.19 1.34
C ALA A 8 4.34 -14.11 0.24
N PRO A 9 5.46 -13.91 -0.48
CA PRO A 9 5.54 -12.93 -1.56
C PRO A 9 4.60 -13.33 -2.70
N LEU A 10 3.65 -12.45 -3.05
CA LEU A 10 2.61 -12.63 -4.08
C LEU A 10 3.13 -12.61 -5.53
N THR A 11 4.39 -12.93 -5.78
CA THR A 11 5.02 -12.94 -7.11
C THR A 11 5.54 -14.30 -7.55
N GLU A 12 5.01 -15.39 -6.98
CA GLU A 12 5.15 -16.68 -7.68
C GLU A 12 4.23 -16.60 -8.91
N GLU A 13 4.82 -16.71 -10.12
CA GLU A 13 4.08 -16.64 -11.39
C GLU A 13 2.92 -17.63 -11.36
N LEU A 14 1.70 -17.11 -11.19
CA LEU A 14 0.49 -17.90 -11.28
C LEU A 14 0.50 -18.66 -12.62
N ARG A 15 0.44 -19.97 -12.55
CA ARG A 15 0.40 -20.81 -13.74
C ARG A 15 -0.76 -20.36 -14.63
N THR A 16 -0.56 -20.35 -15.93
CA THR A 16 -1.59 -19.95 -16.91
C THR A 16 -2.93 -20.67 -16.68
N VAL A 17 -2.87 -21.94 -16.23
CA VAL A 17 -4.06 -22.75 -15.94
C VAL A 17 -4.81 -22.29 -14.68
N ASP A 18 -4.11 -21.73 -13.69
CA ASP A 18 -4.71 -21.19 -12.46
C ASP A 18 -5.36 -19.83 -12.73
N ARG A 19 -4.70 -19.00 -13.54
CA ARG A 19 -5.29 -17.73 -14.00
C ARG A 19 -6.58 -17.94 -14.77
N LYS A 20 -6.64 -18.99 -15.64
CA LYS A 20 -7.88 -19.34 -16.35
C LYS A 20 -9.00 -19.73 -15.38
N LEU A 21 -8.68 -20.44 -14.27
CA LEU A 21 -9.66 -20.81 -13.26
C LEU A 21 -10.16 -19.56 -12.52
N LEU A 22 -9.26 -18.67 -12.10
CA LEU A 22 -9.66 -17.41 -11.45
C LEU A 22 -10.54 -16.55 -12.40
N LEU A 23 -10.20 -16.50 -13.69
CA LEU A 23 -11.01 -15.79 -14.70
C LEU A 23 -12.42 -16.36 -14.83
N ALA A 24 -12.55 -17.70 -14.82
CA ALA A 24 -13.85 -18.37 -14.88
C ALA A 24 -14.73 -18.06 -13.65
N MET A 25 -14.11 -17.70 -12.51
CA MET A 25 -14.80 -17.35 -11.26
C MET A 25 -15.15 -15.86 -11.15
N ARG A 26 -14.78 -14.99 -12.10
CA ARG A 26 -14.99 -13.53 -12.01
C ARG A 26 -16.47 -13.08 -12.04
N GLY A 27 -17.38 -13.97 -12.40
CA GLY A 27 -18.81 -13.63 -12.48
C GLY A 27 -19.49 -13.22 -11.17
N GLY A 28 -18.78 -13.32 -10.03
CA GLY A 28 -19.21 -12.83 -8.72
C GLY A 28 -20.00 -13.85 -7.90
N ASP A 29 -20.62 -14.84 -8.51
CA ASP A 29 -21.35 -15.89 -7.79
C ASP A 29 -20.41 -17.04 -7.37
N ALA A 30 -20.71 -17.63 -6.21
CA ALA A 30 -19.96 -18.79 -5.76
C ALA A 30 -20.23 -20.00 -6.67
N ILE A 31 -19.18 -20.62 -7.19
CA ILE A 31 -19.22 -21.63 -8.24
C ILE A 31 -18.76 -23.01 -7.75
N GLY A 32 -19.40 -24.08 -8.21
CA GLY A 32 -19.08 -25.46 -7.86
C GLY A 32 -18.02 -26.09 -8.78
N VAL A 33 -17.43 -27.21 -8.33
CA VAL A 33 -16.45 -27.98 -9.11
C VAL A 33 -17.03 -28.45 -10.45
N GLY A 34 -18.32 -28.88 -10.47
CA GLY A 34 -18.98 -29.32 -11.70
C GLY A 34 -19.06 -28.21 -12.73
N GLU A 35 -19.54 -27.03 -12.35
CA GLU A 35 -19.65 -25.86 -13.20
C GLU A 35 -18.28 -25.45 -13.75
N LEU A 36 -17.23 -25.45 -12.90
CA LEU A 36 -15.86 -25.16 -13.33
C LEU A 36 -15.31 -26.21 -14.33
N THR A 37 -15.71 -27.49 -14.15
CA THR A 37 -15.35 -28.57 -15.08
C THR A 37 -15.96 -28.32 -16.46
N ASP A 38 -17.22 -27.89 -16.49
CA ASP A 38 -17.95 -27.61 -17.74
C ASP A 38 -17.38 -26.37 -18.46
N ILE A 39 -17.09 -25.29 -17.70
CA ILE A 39 -16.53 -24.05 -18.25
C ILE A 39 -15.11 -24.26 -18.81
N LEU A 40 -14.27 -25.01 -18.11
CA LEU A 40 -12.85 -25.11 -18.44
C LEU A 40 -12.50 -26.35 -19.29
N GLY A 41 -13.43 -27.27 -19.44
CA GLY A 41 -13.24 -28.49 -20.24
C GLY A 41 -12.17 -29.43 -19.68
N VAL A 42 -11.97 -29.45 -18.34
CA VAL A 42 -10.97 -30.29 -17.67
C VAL A 42 -11.62 -31.18 -16.62
N THR A 43 -10.92 -32.20 -16.17
CA THR A 43 -11.46 -33.17 -15.20
C THR A 43 -11.68 -32.55 -13.81
N ALA A 44 -12.68 -33.06 -13.09
CA ALA A 44 -12.96 -32.63 -11.70
C ALA A 44 -11.75 -32.81 -10.77
N THR A 45 -10.91 -33.81 -11.01
CA THR A 45 -9.66 -34.02 -10.27
C THR A 45 -8.68 -32.87 -10.48
N ALA A 46 -8.49 -32.46 -11.75
CA ALA A 46 -7.63 -31.33 -12.08
C ALA A 46 -8.15 -30.01 -11.48
N ILE A 47 -9.47 -29.80 -11.49
CA ILE A 47 -10.09 -28.64 -10.85
C ILE A 47 -9.83 -28.64 -9.34
N ARG A 48 -10.04 -29.77 -8.63
CA ARG A 48 -9.80 -29.86 -7.19
C ARG A 48 -8.37 -29.57 -6.81
N GLN A 49 -7.39 -30.08 -7.55
CA GLN A 49 -5.97 -29.79 -7.28
C GLN A 49 -5.63 -28.30 -7.43
N ARG A 50 -6.23 -27.63 -8.42
CA ARG A 50 -6.05 -26.19 -8.59
C ARG A 50 -6.72 -25.39 -7.47
N ILE A 51 -7.94 -25.78 -7.10
CA ILE A 51 -8.68 -25.17 -6.00
C ILE A 51 -7.90 -25.27 -4.69
N GLU A 52 -7.35 -26.43 -4.34
CA GLU A 52 -6.55 -26.61 -3.12
C GLU A 52 -5.38 -25.63 -3.08
N ARG A 53 -4.62 -25.54 -4.17
CA ARG A 53 -3.50 -24.59 -4.27
C ARG A 53 -3.96 -23.12 -4.18
N LEU A 54 -5.06 -22.76 -4.83
CA LEU A 54 -5.57 -21.37 -4.78
C LEU A 54 -6.15 -21.01 -3.42
N LEU A 55 -6.68 -21.97 -2.66
CA LEU A 55 -7.07 -21.82 -1.26
C LEU A 55 -5.84 -21.57 -0.38
N GLU A 56 -4.77 -22.36 -0.58
CA GLU A 56 -3.49 -22.20 0.15
C GLU A 56 -2.86 -20.82 -0.13
N LEU A 57 -2.99 -20.31 -1.35
CA LEU A 57 -2.53 -18.97 -1.74
C LEU A 57 -3.48 -17.85 -1.29
N GLY A 58 -4.62 -18.16 -0.68
CA GLY A 58 -5.61 -17.17 -0.24
C GLY A 58 -6.28 -16.39 -1.40
N LEU A 59 -6.24 -16.94 -2.63
CA LEU A 59 -6.83 -16.29 -3.80
C LEU A 59 -8.31 -16.62 -3.98
N ILE A 60 -8.76 -17.74 -3.44
CA ILE A 60 -10.18 -18.12 -3.37
C ILE A 60 -10.53 -18.51 -1.95
N ASP A 61 -11.83 -18.47 -1.66
CA ASP A 61 -12.40 -19.01 -0.43
C ASP A 61 -13.60 -19.88 -0.77
N ARG A 62 -14.16 -20.57 0.21
CA ARG A 62 -15.25 -21.52 0.01
C ARG A 62 -16.36 -21.36 1.05
N GLU A 63 -17.58 -21.56 0.62
CA GLU A 63 -18.73 -21.71 1.47
C GLU A 63 -19.29 -23.12 1.38
N LYS A 64 -19.81 -23.62 2.51
CA LYS A 64 -20.44 -24.93 2.57
C LYS A 64 -21.89 -24.83 2.14
N LEU A 65 -22.26 -25.52 1.09
CA LEU A 65 -23.65 -25.72 0.71
C LEU A 65 -24.27 -26.79 1.61
N VAL A 66 -25.22 -26.36 2.45
CA VAL A 66 -26.02 -27.31 3.27
C VAL A 66 -27.20 -27.78 2.41
N ALA A 67 -27.01 -28.83 1.64
CA ALA A 67 -28.07 -29.46 0.87
C ALA A 67 -28.32 -30.87 1.41
N GLY A 68 -29.30 -31.05 2.27
CA GLY A 68 -29.89 -32.34 2.66
C GLY A 68 -28.95 -33.44 3.20
N ARG A 69 -29.39 -34.72 3.10
CA ARG A 69 -28.58 -35.89 3.42
C ARG A 69 -27.61 -36.18 2.28
N GLY A 70 -26.31 -35.95 2.46
CA GLY A 70 -25.27 -36.25 1.48
C GLY A 70 -23.90 -35.76 1.90
N ARG A 71 -22.87 -36.02 1.05
CA ARG A 71 -21.52 -35.50 1.26
C ARG A 71 -21.56 -33.97 1.16
N PRO A 72 -20.91 -33.22 2.07
CA PRO A 72 -20.85 -31.76 2.00
C PRO A 72 -20.36 -31.29 0.65
N THR A 73 -21.11 -30.40 0.01
CA THR A 73 -20.73 -29.73 -1.23
C THR A 73 -20.25 -28.33 -0.90
N TYR A 74 -19.20 -27.88 -1.57
CA TYR A 74 -18.65 -26.53 -1.43
C TYR A 74 -18.81 -25.75 -2.72
N LYS A 75 -19.11 -24.48 -2.57
CA LYS A 75 -18.95 -23.47 -3.62
C LYS A 75 -17.77 -22.59 -3.29
N TYR A 76 -17.11 -22.09 -4.32
CA TYR A 76 -15.87 -21.32 -4.23
C TYR A 76 -16.09 -19.95 -4.85
N PHE A 77 -15.45 -18.94 -4.27
CA PHE A 77 -15.50 -17.56 -4.74
C PHE A 77 -14.14 -16.89 -4.62
N LEU A 78 -13.91 -15.81 -5.40
CA LEU A 78 -12.67 -15.05 -5.36
C LEU A 78 -12.59 -14.20 -4.09
N THR A 79 -11.43 -14.20 -3.44
CA THR A 79 -11.05 -13.17 -2.47
C THR A 79 -10.67 -11.87 -3.19
N VAL A 80 -10.45 -10.78 -2.43
CA VAL A 80 -9.92 -9.52 -2.99
C VAL A 80 -8.58 -9.76 -3.72
N ALA A 81 -7.70 -10.59 -3.13
CA ALA A 81 -6.43 -10.99 -3.75
C ALA A 81 -6.67 -11.81 -5.03
N GLY A 82 -7.67 -12.71 -5.04
CA GLY A 82 -8.06 -13.48 -6.21
C GLY A 82 -8.58 -12.62 -7.36
N HIS A 83 -9.42 -11.62 -7.07
CA HIS A 83 -9.87 -10.65 -8.07
C HIS A 83 -8.69 -9.91 -8.72
N SER A 84 -7.71 -9.47 -7.91
CA SER A 84 -6.50 -8.81 -8.40
C SER A 84 -5.67 -9.76 -9.27
N ALA A 85 -5.46 -11.01 -8.84
CA ALA A 85 -4.70 -12.02 -9.56
C ALA A 85 -5.39 -12.48 -10.88
N ALA A 86 -6.72 -12.41 -10.94
CA ALA A 86 -7.51 -12.73 -12.13
C ALA A 86 -7.42 -11.68 -13.24
N GLY A 87 -6.64 -10.61 -13.08
CA GLY A 87 -6.40 -9.61 -14.12
C GLY A 87 -7.15 -8.29 -13.95
N ALA A 88 -7.76 -8.00 -12.78
CA ALA A 88 -8.00 -6.61 -12.41
C ALA A 88 -6.64 -5.97 -12.16
N ASN A 89 -6.33 -4.87 -12.84
CA ASN A 89 -5.09 -4.12 -12.61
C ASN A 89 -5.42 -2.83 -11.85
N PRO A 90 -5.54 -2.88 -10.51
CA PRO A 90 -5.82 -1.70 -9.71
C PRO A 90 -4.68 -0.67 -9.80
N VAL A 91 -3.46 -1.10 -10.13
CA VAL A 91 -2.31 -0.22 -10.31
C VAL A 91 -2.48 0.64 -11.56
N GLU A 92 -2.90 0.06 -12.69
CA GLU A 92 -3.15 0.80 -13.92
C GLU A 92 -4.30 1.80 -13.76
N LEU A 93 -5.37 1.40 -13.06
CA LEU A 93 -6.47 2.31 -12.73
C LEU A 93 -5.98 3.46 -11.83
N ALA A 94 -5.20 3.15 -10.80
CA ALA A 94 -4.64 4.16 -9.89
C ALA A 94 -3.71 5.13 -10.63
N ASP A 95 -2.84 4.63 -11.52
CA ASP A 95 -1.97 5.46 -12.36
C ASP A 95 -2.79 6.39 -13.28
N SER A 96 -3.82 5.85 -13.91
CA SER A 96 -4.71 6.64 -14.78
C SER A 96 -5.46 7.72 -13.98
N MET A 97 -6.02 7.36 -12.81
CA MET A 97 -6.67 8.33 -11.93
C MET A 97 -5.71 9.40 -11.42
N TRP A 98 -4.47 9.03 -11.10
CA TRP A 98 -3.43 9.95 -10.66
C TRP A 98 -3.13 10.99 -11.75
N ARG A 99 -2.94 10.55 -12.99
CA ARG A 99 -2.70 11.44 -14.14
C ARG A 99 -3.84 12.43 -14.34
N GLU A 100 -5.09 11.97 -14.27
CA GLU A 100 -6.25 12.85 -14.37
C GLU A 100 -6.34 13.87 -13.23
N ILE A 101 -6.00 13.48 -11.99
CA ILE A 101 -5.95 14.41 -10.85
C ILE A 101 -4.90 15.51 -11.09
N LEU A 102 -3.75 15.17 -11.68
CA LEU A 102 -2.70 16.14 -11.97
C LEU A 102 -3.08 17.12 -13.09
N LEU A 103 -4.03 16.76 -13.97
CA LEU A 103 -4.56 17.63 -15.03
C LEU A 103 -5.61 18.63 -14.52
N ILE A 104 -6.07 18.53 -13.28
CA ILE A 104 -6.99 19.52 -12.70
C ILE A 104 -6.29 20.88 -12.64
N GLU A 105 -6.73 21.83 -13.45
CA GLU A 105 -6.15 23.18 -13.55
C GLU A 105 -6.42 24.02 -12.29
N ASP A 106 -7.62 23.85 -11.69
CA ASP A 106 -7.99 24.52 -10.44
C ASP A 106 -7.15 24.00 -9.28
N GLN A 107 -6.13 24.77 -8.90
CA GLN A 107 -5.17 24.41 -7.86
C GLN A 107 -5.81 24.15 -6.47
N PRO A 108 -6.78 24.96 -5.99
CA PRO A 108 -7.55 24.65 -4.80
C PRO A 108 -8.25 23.31 -4.86
N VAL A 109 -8.95 23.00 -5.94
CA VAL A 109 -9.68 21.72 -6.12
C VAL A 109 -8.68 20.56 -6.15
N ARG A 110 -7.60 20.66 -6.92
CA ARG A 110 -6.55 19.63 -6.98
C ARG A 110 -5.97 19.35 -5.60
N ARG A 111 -5.60 20.39 -4.85
CA ARG A 111 -5.10 20.25 -3.47
C ARG A 111 -6.12 19.58 -2.56
N GLN A 112 -7.38 19.97 -2.62
CA GLN A 112 -8.43 19.37 -1.80
C GLN A 112 -8.58 17.86 -2.08
N VAL A 113 -8.51 17.43 -3.34
CA VAL A 113 -8.56 16.01 -3.71
C VAL A 113 -7.35 15.27 -3.14
N LEU A 114 -6.14 15.80 -3.33
CA LEU A 114 -4.91 15.16 -2.86
C LEU A 114 -4.85 15.08 -1.33
N SER A 115 -5.20 16.15 -0.61
CA SER A 115 -5.29 16.14 0.85
C SER A 115 -6.35 15.16 1.35
N GLY A 116 -7.47 15.02 0.64
CA GLY A 116 -8.48 14.00 0.95
C GLY A 116 -7.95 12.56 0.83
N VAL A 117 -7.10 12.30 -0.16
CA VAL A 117 -6.43 11.00 -0.33
C VAL A 117 -5.40 10.79 0.79
N ALA A 118 -4.55 11.80 1.05
CA ALA A 118 -3.54 11.76 2.11
C ALA A 118 -4.16 11.47 3.48
N SER A 119 -5.21 12.20 3.86
CA SER A 119 -5.93 12.01 5.12
C SER A 119 -6.51 10.59 5.26
N ARG A 120 -7.12 10.04 4.20
CA ARG A 120 -7.64 8.66 4.25
C ARG A 120 -6.54 7.61 4.44
N LEU A 121 -5.41 7.78 3.75
CA LEU A 121 -4.27 6.89 3.89
C LEU A 121 -3.63 7.04 5.28
N GLY A 122 -3.43 8.26 5.76
CA GLY A 122 -2.86 8.55 7.07
C GLY A 122 -3.69 7.95 8.20
N LYS A 123 -5.02 8.12 8.17
CA LYS A 123 -5.94 7.48 9.14
C LYS A 123 -5.85 5.96 9.12
N LYS A 124 -5.68 5.36 7.93
CA LYS A 124 -5.49 3.91 7.84
C LYS A 124 -4.18 3.47 8.48
N PHE A 125 -3.09 4.22 8.29
CA PHE A 125 -1.83 3.95 8.99
C PHE A 125 -1.97 4.14 10.50
N ALA A 126 -2.62 5.22 10.97
CA ALA A 126 -2.87 5.47 12.38
C ALA A 126 -3.66 4.33 13.04
N ALA A 127 -4.72 3.83 12.39
CA ALA A 127 -5.50 2.70 12.88
C ALA A 127 -4.66 1.41 12.96
N GLU A 128 -3.78 1.16 11.99
CA GLU A 128 -2.89 -0.02 12.02
C GLU A 128 -1.79 0.10 13.07
N MET A 129 -1.34 1.31 13.40
CA MET A 129 -0.43 1.56 14.51
C MET A 129 -1.11 1.36 15.88
N GLY A 130 -2.44 1.32 15.94
CA GLY A 130 -3.19 1.23 17.19
C GLY A 130 -3.12 2.50 18.04
N THR A 131 -2.91 3.66 17.42
CA THR A 131 -2.78 4.96 18.10
C THR A 131 -4.11 5.67 18.32
N ASP A 132 -5.23 5.00 18.13
CA ASP A 132 -6.56 5.59 18.31
C ASP A 132 -6.75 6.09 19.76
N GLY A 133 -6.32 7.32 20.01
CA GLY A 133 -6.64 8.09 21.20
C GLY A 133 -5.58 8.21 22.30
N ASP A 134 -4.41 7.60 22.22
CA ASP A 134 -3.37 7.81 23.21
C ASP A 134 -2.50 9.05 22.89
N THR A 135 -2.92 10.20 23.40
CA THR A 135 -2.22 11.49 23.24
C THR A 135 -0.93 11.59 24.08
N ASN A 136 -0.60 10.55 24.85
CA ASN A 136 0.53 10.58 25.80
C ASN A 136 1.78 9.87 25.27
N GLU A 137 1.73 9.31 24.05
CA GLU A 137 2.86 8.61 23.46
C GLU A 137 3.86 9.58 22.83
N SER A 138 5.16 9.30 23.01
CA SER A 138 6.23 10.13 22.43
C SER A 138 6.20 10.07 20.91
N LEU A 139 6.62 11.16 20.25
CA LEU A 139 6.74 11.20 18.80
C LEU A 139 7.67 10.10 18.25
N GLU A 140 8.77 9.83 18.94
CA GLU A 140 9.73 8.76 18.59
C GLU A 140 9.06 7.39 18.54
N SER A 141 8.23 7.06 19.54
CA SER A 141 7.49 5.81 19.59
C SER A 141 6.50 5.71 18.42
N ARG A 142 5.78 6.79 18.11
CA ARG A 142 4.83 6.84 16.99
C ARG A 142 5.53 6.68 15.64
N ILE A 143 6.68 7.35 15.43
CA ILE A 143 7.48 7.21 14.20
C ILE A 143 8.01 5.77 14.07
N THR A 144 8.47 5.17 15.17
CA THR A 144 8.95 3.78 15.15
C THR A 144 7.83 2.82 14.75
N ARG A 145 6.63 2.95 15.33
CA ARG A 145 5.47 2.13 14.92
C ARG A 145 5.05 2.36 13.47
N LEU A 146 5.07 3.60 13.01
CA LEU A 146 4.80 3.90 11.62
C LEU A 146 5.79 3.20 10.69
N SER A 147 7.09 3.26 11.03
CA SER A 147 8.15 2.55 10.30
C SER A 147 7.91 1.03 10.27
N GLU A 148 7.48 0.43 11.38
CA GLU A 148 7.14 -0.99 11.45
C GLU A 148 5.97 -1.35 10.52
N VAL A 149 4.89 -0.57 10.57
CA VAL A 149 3.71 -0.76 9.68
C VAL A 149 4.10 -0.58 8.21
N MET A 150 4.90 0.42 7.88
CA MET A 150 5.38 0.64 6.52
C MET A 150 6.30 -0.51 6.06
N THR A 151 7.19 -1.00 6.93
CA THR A 151 8.08 -2.13 6.64
C THR A 151 7.27 -3.43 6.43
N ALA A 152 6.22 -3.66 7.21
CA ALA A 152 5.31 -4.79 7.00
C ALA A 152 4.59 -4.75 5.64
N ARG A 153 4.50 -3.57 5.03
CA ARG A 153 4.00 -3.34 3.67
C ARG A 153 5.11 -3.29 2.61
N HIS A 154 6.29 -3.81 2.93
CA HIS A 154 7.46 -3.86 2.04
C HIS A 154 8.05 -2.50 1.64
N MET A 155 7.77 -1.44 2.39
CA MET A 155 8.46 -0.16 2.24
C MET A 155 9.79 -0.20 3.01
N VAL A 156 10.85 0.31 2.39
CA VAL A 156 12.18 0.35 3.02
C VAL A 156 12.26 1.61 3.88
N THR A 157 12.04 1.46 5.19
CA THR A 157 12.05 2.56 6.14
C THR A 157 13.03 2.32 7.27
N VAL A 158 13.64 3.40 7.77
CA VAL A 158 14.53 3.40 8.94
C VAL A 158 14.21 4.62 9.77
N VAL A 159 14.24 4.48 11.09
CA VAL A 159 14.15 5.63 12.01
C VAL A 159 15.56 6.02 12.41
N THR A 160 15.92 7.27 12.14
CA THR A 160 17.20 7.86 12.51
C THR A 160 16.97 9.04 13.47
N GLN A 161 18.04 9.64 13.95
CA GLN A 161 17.95 10.85 14.78
C GLN A 161 18.79 11.95 14.15
N THR A 162 18.20 13.14 14.02
CA THR A 162 18.92 14.35 13.66
C THR A 162 18.82 15.32 14.84
N GLY A 163 19.91 15.48 15.57
CA GLY A 163 19.91 16.15 16.87
C GLY A 163 19.09 15.36 17.91
N GLU A 164 18.11 16.00 18.52
CA GLU A 164 17.21 15.37 19.51
C GLU A 164 15.88 14.88 18.91
N LEU A 165 15.68 15.05 17.61
CA LEU A 165 14.41 14.72 16.96
C LEU A 165 14.51 13.45 16.10
N PRO A 166 13.52 12.56 16.21
CA PRO A 166 13.43 11.38 15.37
C PRO A 166 13.06 11.77 13.93
N VAL A 167 13.67 11.10 12.97
CA VAL A 167 13.47 11.28 11.52
C VAL A 167 13.09 9.95 10.90
N LEU A 168 12.08 9.96 10.06
CA LEU A 168 11.69 8.80 9.26
C LEU A 168 12.38 8.86 7.90
N ASP A 169 13.28 7.93 7.65
CA ASP A 169 13.97 7.77 6.37
C ASP A 169 13.24 6.74 5.51
N ILE A 170 12.90 7.11 4.28
CA ILE A 170 12.36 6.19 3.27
C ILE A 170 13.44 5.97 2.20
N GLY A 171 14.05 4.79 2.24
CA GLY A 171 15.20 4.43 1.41
C GLY A 171 14.87 4.23 -0.08
N ALA A 172 13.60 3.93 -0.42
CA ALA A 172 13.13 3.80 -1.79
C ALA A 172 11.74 4.43 -1.90
N CYS A 173 11.52 5.25 -2.93
CA CYS A 173 10.19 5.84 -3.17
C CYS A 173 9.14 4.73 -3.31
N PRO A 174 8.07 4.72 -2.50
CA PRO A 174 7.02 3.70 -2.61
C PRO A 174 6.19 3.85 -3.89
N TYR A 175 6.23 5.01 -4.52
CA TYR A 175 5.42 5.36 -5.70
C TYR A 175 6.27 5.88 -6.88
N PRO A 176 7.29 5.14 -7.34
CA PRO A 176 8.24 5.66 -8.33
C PRO A 176 7.59 5.98 -9.68
N SER A 177 6.52 5.29 -10.06
CA SER A 177 5.76 5.55 -11.29
C SER A 177 4.92 6.83 -11.22
N LEU A 178 4.61 7.33 -10.02
CA LEU A 178 3.77 8.50 -9.81
C LEU A 178 4.58 9.79 -9.53
N THR A 179 5.88 9.67 -9.25
CA THR A 179 6.75 10.81 -8.91
C THR A 179 7.45 11.42 -10.11
N GLY A 180 7.65 10.68 -11.20
CA GLY A 180 8.45 11.12 -12.36
C GLY A 180 7.68 11.89 -13.43
N THR A 181 6.40 12.17 -13.25
CA THR A 181 5.54 12.70 -14.32
C THR A 181 5.34 14.23 -14.30
N THR A 182 5.67 14.91 -13.20
CA THR A 182 5.49 16.35 -13.06
C THR A 182 6.54 16.97 -12.13
N ASP A 183 6.95 18.20 -12.43
CA ASP A 183 7.87 19.00 -11.61
C ASP A 183 7.22 19.50 -10.29
N ASP A 184 5.92 19.25 -10.06
CA ASP A 184 5.17 19.87 -8.99
C ASP A 184 5.23 19.12 -7.63
N ARG A 185 5.92 17.99 -7.58
CA ARG A 185 6.10 17.16 -6.37
C ARG A 185 4.80 16.78 -5.65
N ALA A 186 3.71 16.65 -6.39
CA ALA A 186 2.40 16.37 -5.83
C ALA A 186 2.38 15.11 -4.97
N MET A 187 3.11 14.05 -5.39
CA MET A 187 3.22 12.80 -4.62
C MET A 187 4.00 13.01 -3.32
N CYS A 188 5.11 13.74 -3.34
CA CYS A 188 5.91 14.00 -2.15
C CYS A 188 5.12 14.81 -1.10
N ARG A 189 4.34 15.79 -1.55
CA ARG A 189 3.42 16.55 -0.65
C ARG A 189 2.31 15.66 -0.10
N LEU A 190 1.76 14.77 -0.92
CA LEU A 190 0.77 13.81 -0.46
C LEU A 190 1.35 12.87 0.61
N GLU A 191 2.59 12.40 0.44
CA GLU A 191 3.28 11.58 1.45
C GLU A 191 3.51 12.37 2.75
N GLU A 192 3.92 13.63 2.66
CA GLU A 192 4.11 14.52 3.82
C GLU A 192 2.81 14.69 4.61
N GLU A 193 1.71 15.01 3.93
CA GLU A 193 0.39 15.11 4.56
C GLU A 193 -0.10 13.78 5.14
N MET A 194 0.12 12.67 4.43
CA MET A 194 -0.25 11.32 4.88
C MET A 194 0.49 10.93 6.16
N ILE A 195 1.81 11.15 6.21
CA ILE A 195 2.63 10.85 7.38
C ILE A 195 2.24 11.76 8.55
N SER A 196 2.01 13.05 8.28
CA SER A 196 1.54 14.00 9.29
C SER A 196 0.21 13.57 9.91
N GLU A 197 -0.75 13.13 9.10
CA GLU A 197 -2.03 12.61 9.57
C GLU A 197 -1.85 11.32 10.39
N ALA A 198 -0.99 10.40 9.93
CA ALA A 198 -0.73 9.14 10.61
C ALA A 198 -0.10 9.36 12.00
N LEU A 199 0.81 10.32 12.11
CA LEU A 199 1.50 10.65 13.35
C LEU A 199 0.70 11.61 14.26
N GLY A 200 -0.36 12.25 13.75
CA GLY A 200 -1.08 13.30 14.45
C GLY A 200 -0.21 14.53 14.78
N THR A 201 0.89 14.72 14.05
CA THR A 201 1.87 15.81 14.24
C THR A 201 2.40 16.22 12.87
N PRO A 202 2.47 17.52 12.55
CA PRO A 202 3.03 17.99 11.29
C PRO A 202 4.49 17.53 11.13
N VAL A 203 4.79 16.93 9.98
CA VAL A 203 6.15 16.59 9.53
C VAL A 203 6.42 17.27 8.21
N HIS A 204 7.70 17.45 7.87
CA HIS A 204 8.15 18.03 6.62
C HIS A 204 9.17 17.13 5.95
N LEU A 205 9.11 17.09 4.62
CA LEU A 205 10.12 16.45 3.79
C LEU A 205 11.40 17.29 3.82
N SER A 206 12.39 16.87 4.61
CA SER A 206 13.66 17.59 4.80
C SER A 206 14.74 17.22 3.78
N SER A 207 14.69 16.00 3.21
CA SER A 207 15.55 15.54 2.10
C SER A 207 14.72 14.75 1.11
N CYS A 208 15.03 14.85 -0.19
CA CYS A 208 14.25 14.20 -1.23
C CYS A 208 15.13 13.57 -2.31
N ARG A 209 14.85 12.32 -2.65
CA ARG A 209 15.55 11.62 -3.74
C ARG A 209 15.42 12.31 -5.10
N LEU A 210 14.37 13.07 -5.33
CA LEU A 210 14.21 13.88 -6.53
C LEU A 210 15.19 15.06 -6.58
N ASP A 211 15.80 15.44 -5.46
CA ASP A 211 16.87 16.44 -5.36
C ASP A 211 18.26 15.83 -5.48
N GLY A 212 18.34 14.50 -5.59
CA GLY A 212 19.60 13.76 -5.67
C GLY A 212 20.06 13.17 -4.34
N ASP A 213 19.26 13.29 -3.28
CA ASP A 213 19.56 12.67 -1.98
C ASP A 213 19.44 11.14 -2.03
N SER A 214 20.09 10.47 -1.08
CA SER A 214 20.08 8.99 -0.99
C SER A 214 18.74 8.41 -0.53
N CYS A 215 17.96 9.19 0.23
CA CYS A 215 16.65 8.80 0.78
C CYS A 215 15.72 10.02 0.86
N CYS A 216 14.42 9.76 1.11
CA CYS A 216 13.49 10.81 1.50
C CYS A 216 13.40 10.83 3.03
N GLN A 217 13.59 12.00 3.65
CA GLN A 217 13.56 12.18 5.09
C GLN A 217 12.38 13.03 5.52
N PHE A 218 11.63 12.54 6.49
CA PHE A 218 10.50 13.24 7.08
C PHE A 218 10.81 13.55 8.55
N SER A 219 10.88 14.84 8.88
CA SER A 219 11.17 15.33 10.22
C SER A 219 10.03 16.17 10.78
N ALA A 220 9.83 16.15 12.10
CA ALA A 220 8.81 16.97 12.74
C ALA A 220 9.11 18.48 12.60
N ALA A 221 8.05 19.29 12.50
CA ALA A 221 8.16 20.74 12.50
C ALA A 221 8.81 21.23 13.81
N GLY A 222 10.01 21.75 13.70
CA GLY A 222 10.84 22.19 14.84
C GLY A 222 12.33 21.96 14.62
N SER A 223 12.72 21.17 13.61
CA SER A 223 14.09 20.86 13.25
C SER A 223 14.65 21.73 12.11
N GLN A 224 14.18 22.96 11.94
CA GLN A 224 14.90 23.89 11.06
C GLN A 224 16.22 24.27 11.74
N SER A 225 17.29 23.55 11.41
CA SER A 225 18.63 24.05 11.58
C SER A 225 18.78 25.25 10.63
N ASP A 226 18.85 26.44 11.21
CA ASP A 226 19.34 27.65 10.55
C ASP A 226 20.78 27.41 10.07
N THR A 227 20.94 26.89 8.85
CA THR A 227 22.23 26.81 8.16
C THR A 227 22.07 27.32 6.74
N ALA A 228 21.65 28.59 6.65
CA ALA A 228 21.80 29.34 5.41
C ALA A 228 21.82 30.83 5.74
N GLU A 229 22.95 31.31 6.30
CA GLU A 229 23.39 32.71 6.14
C GLU A 229 24.73 32.91 6.86
N SER A 230 25.83 32.63 6.21
CA SER A 230 27.11 33.30 6.48
C SER A 230 28.09 33.00 5.36
N SER A 231 27.90 33.65 4.22
CA SER A 231 28.97 33.81 3.24
C SER A 231 28.65 34.97 2.30
N ALA A 232 28.60 36.17 2.88
CA ALA A 232 28.74 37.39 2.07
C ALA A 232 29.17 38.51 3.00
N ALA A 233 30.48 38.73 3.10
CA ALA A 233 31.10 40.03 3.23
C ALA A 233 32.51 39.90 3.79
N THR A 234 33.48 39.84 2.89
CA THR A 234 34.75 40.58 3.07
C THR A 234 35.49 40.55 1.75
N ASP A 235 35.17 41.54 0.91
CA ASP A 235 36.11 42.05 -0.06
C ASP A 235 36.16 43.56 0.14
N LYS A 236 37.27 44.03 0.73
CA LYS A 236 37.83 45.36 0.55
C LYS A 236 39.05 45.55 1.42
N ALA A 237 40.23 45.41 0.83
CA ALA A 237 41.32 46.40 0.90
C ALA A 237 42.48 45.91 0.04
#